data_59f6334a6689adc8bc174eee9f3a1233
#
_entry.id   59f6334a6689adc8bc174eee9f3a1233
#
_cell.length_a   1.000
_cell.length_b   1.000
_cell.length_c   1.000
_cell.angle_alpha   90.00
_cell.angle_beta   90.00
_cell.angle_gamma   90.00
#
_symmetry.space_group_name_H-M   'P 1'
#
loop_
_entity.id
_entity.type
_entity.pdbx_description
1 polymer ?
#
loop_
_entity_poly.entity_id
_entity_poly.type
_entity_poly.pdbx_seq_one_letter_code
_entity_poly.pdbx_strand_id
1 'polypeptide(L)' 'MLKNILAILEARNLSLVNIVKLNVFLKDLNDFGDLNDTFKEFFGDTNYPARSTVEVAGLPLGARVEIDCIAIES' A
#
# COMPACT_ATOMS: atom_id res chain seq x y z
N MET A 1 5.11 -1.67 -6.62
CA MET A 1 5.21 -1.50 -5.16
C MET A 1 4.29 -2.43 -4.39
N LEU A 2 3.01 -2.47 -4.69
CA LEU A 2 2.09 -3.42 -4.03
C LEU A 2 2.48 -4.88 -4.27
N LYS A 3 3.00 -5.19 -5.44
CA LYS A 3 3.49 -6.54 -5.75
C LYS A 3 4.67 -6.94 -4.85
N ASN A 4 5.51 -5.99 -4.47
CA ASN A 4 6.62 -6.26 -3.57
C ASN A 4 6.10 -6.58 -2.16
N ILE A 5 5.08 -5.86 -1.71
CA ILE A 5 4.44 -6.15 -0.42
C ILE A 5 3.82 -7.54 -0.45
N LEU A 6 3.12 -7.89 -1.51
CA LEU A 6 2.51 -9.21 -1.66
C LEU A 6 3.57 -10.32 -1.61
N ALA A 7 4.71 -10.13 -2.29
CA ALA A 7 5.79 -11.11 -2.27
C ALA A 7 6.33 -11.34 -0.87
N ILE A 8 6.49 -10.28 -0.07
CA ILE A 8 6.95 -10.39 1.32
C ILE A 8 5.91 -11.14 2.16
N LEU A 9 4.63 -10.85 1.97
CA LEU A 9 3.55 -11.54 2.69
C LEU A 9 3.52 -13.02 2.35
N GLU A 10 3.62 -13.36 1.07
CA GLU A 10 3.60 -14.75 0.62
C GLU A 10 4.77 -15.56 1.17
N ALA A 11 5.93 -14.92 1.33
CA ALA A 11 7.10 -15.55 1.94
C ALA A 11 6.85 -15.94 3.41
N ARG A 12 5.84 -15.34 4.05
CA ARG A 12 5.43 -15.65 5.42
C ARG A 12 4.09 -16.39 5.48
N ASN A 13 3.63 -16.92 4.36
CA ASN A 13 2.33 -17.60 4.24
C ASN A 13 1.15 -16.69 4.58
N LEU A 14 1.29 -15.39 4.29
CA LEU A 14 0.22 -14.41 4.44
C LEU A 14 -0.28 -13.97 3.08
N SER A 15 -1.42 -13.30 3.05
CA SER A 15 -2.02 -12.78 1.82
C SER A 15 -2.58 -11.39 2.06
N LEU A 16 -3.20 -10.81 1.03
CA LEU A 16 -3.79 -9.47 1.13
C LEU A 16 -4.85 -9.35 2.22
N VAL A 17 -5.60 -10.41 2.48
CA VAL A 17 -6.63 -10.39 3.53
C VAL A 17 -6.05 -10.23 4.94
N ASN A 18 -4.76 -10.49 5.11
CA ASN A 18 -4.08 -10.33 6.39
C ASN A 18 -3.64 -8.89 6.67
N ILE A 19 -3.68 -8.01 5.66
CA ILE A 19 -3.30 -6.62 5.84
C ILE A 19 -4.43 -5.89 6.58
N VAL A 20 -4.09 -5.26 7.69
CA VAL A 20 -5.06 -4.48 8.49
C VAL A 20 -4.87 -2.98 8.34
N LYS A 21 -3.69 -2.54 7.94
CA LYS A 21 -3.38 -1.12 7.81
C LYS A 21 -2.36 -0.90 6.72
N LEU A 22 -2.60 0.13 5.90
CA LEU A 22 -1.64 0.65 4.94
C LEU A 22 -1.28 2.08 5.29
N ASN A 23 -0.01 2.40 5.25
CA ASN A 23 0.48 3.77 5.35
C ASN A 23 1.08 4.15 4.00
N VAL A 24 0.59 5.22 3.42
CA VAL A 24 0.99 5.66 2.08
C VAL A 24 1.60 7.04 2.16
N PHE A 25 2.81 7.18 1.64
CA PHE A 25 3.54 8.45 1.61
C PHE A 25 3.69 8.85 0.15
N LEU A 26 3.15 10.02 -0.21
CA LEU A 26 3.20 10.54 -1.57
C LEU A 26 4.11 11.75 -1.64
N LYS A 27 4.92 11.82 -2.68
CA LYS A 27 5.68 13.02 -2.99
C LYS A 27 4.74 14.15 -3.44
N ASP A 28 3.63 13.81 -4.09
CA ASP A 28 2.66 14.79 -4.62
C ASP A 28 1.26 14.22 -4.45
N LEU A 29 0.39 14.92 -3.73
CA LEU A 29 -1.01 14.51 -3.55
C LEU A 29 -1.81 14.47 -4.85
N ASN A 30 -1.34 15.10 -5.92
CA ASN A 30 -1.98 14.98 -7.23
C ASN A 30 -1.94 13.53 -7.77
N ASP A 31 -1.07 12.69 -7.24
CA ASP A 31 -1.02 11.26 -7.59
C ASP A 31 -2.09 10.43 -6.87
N PHE A 32 -2.88 11.04 -6.00
CA PHE A 32 -3.86 10.33 -5.17
C PHE A 32 -4.90 9.56 -5.99
N GLY A 33 -5.40 10.17 -7.07
CA GLY A 33 -6.39 9.53 -7.93
C GLY A 33 -5.87 8.26 -8.59
N ASP A 34 -4.67 8.34 -9.15
CA ASP A 34 -4.02 7.19 -9.80
C ASP A 34 -3.74 6.08 -8.77
N LEU A 35 -3.31 6.47 -7.57
CA LEU A 35 -3.06 5.53 -6.49
C LEU A 35 -4.35 4.79 -6.10
N ASN A 36 -5.46 5.51 -5.98
CA ASN A 36 -6.74 4.89 -5.64
C ASN A 36 -7.18 3.89 -6.70
N ASP A 37 -7.00 4.20 -7.97
CA ASP A 37 -7.34 3.29 -9.06
C ASP A 37 -6.49 2.02 -8.98
N THR A 38 -5.20 2.16 -8.68
CA THR A 38 -4.30 1.02 -8.50
C THR A 38 -4.74 0.15 -7.33
N PHE A 39 -5.13 0.74 -6.21
CA PHE A 39 -5.62 -0.01 -5.07
C PHE A 39 -6.91 -0.76 -5.38
N LYS A 40 -7.83 -0.15 -6.14
CA LYS A 40 -9.06 -0.83 -6.55
C LYS A 40 -8.77 -2.05 -7.40
N GLU A 41 -7.83 -1.94 -8.34
CA GLU A 41 -7.43 -3.07 -9.16
C GLU A 41 -6.79 -4.17 -8.33
N PHE A 42 -5.97 -3.79 -7.35
CA PHE A 42 -5.18 -4.73 -6.57
C PHE A 42 -6.03 -5.49 -5.55
N PHE A 43 -6.88 -4.78 -4.81
CA PHE A 43 -7.72 -5.38 -3.77
C PHE A 43 -9.09 -5.85 -4.29
N GLY A 44 -9.53 -5.32 -5.41
CA GLY A 44 -10.83 -5.70 -5.99
C GLY A 44 -11.98 -5.37 -5.03
N ASP A 45 -12.90 -6.33 -4.87
CA ASP A 45 -14.06 -6.20 -3.99
C ASP A 45 -13.81 -6.77 -2.60
N THR A 46 -12.56 -7.12 -2.28
CA THR A 46 -12.22 -7.65 -0.97
C THR A 46 -12.24 -6.54 0.09
N ASN A 47 -12.18 -6.93 1.35
CA ASN A 47 -12.12 -5.96 2.44
C ASN A 47 -10.87 -5.10 2.33
N TYR A 48 -11.06 -3.79 2.20
CA TYR A 48 -9.95 -2.86 2.19
C TYR A 48 -9.39 -2.69 3.60
N PRO A 49 -8.07 -2.69 3.75
CA PRO A 49 -7.47 -2.36 5.03
C PRO A 49 -7.66 -0.88 5.34
N ALA A 50 -7.50 -0.49 6.60
CA ALA A 50 -7.42 0.92 6.95
C ALA A 50 -6.23 1.55 6.23
N ARG A 51 -6.35 2.80 5.82
CA ARG A 51 -5.31 3.49 5.06
C ARG A 51 -5.15 4.93 5.51
N SER A 52 -3.89 5.34 5.71
CA SER A 52 -3.51 6.74 5.85
C SER A 52 -2.68 7.13 4.65
N THR A 53 -3.00 8.28 4.04
CA THR A 53 -2.26 8.80 2.90
C THR A 53 -1.83 10.22 3.23
N VAL A 54 -0.53 10.49 3.16
CA VAL A 54 0.03 11.80 3.45
C VAL A 54 1.01 12.22 2.36
N GLU A 55 1.12 13.53 2.16
CA GLU A 55 2.16 14.09 1.31
C GLU A 55 3.39 14.36 2.16
N VAL A 56 4.57 14.05 1.61
CA VAL A 56 5.86 14.25 2.29
C VAL A 56 6.77 15.12 1.44
N ALA A 57 7.73 15.77 2.09
CA ALA A 57 8.67 16.66 1.41
C ALA A 57 9.60 15.91 0.46
N GLY A 58 9.93 14.66 0.75
CA GLY A 58 10.79 13.85 -0.08
C GLY A 58 10.72 12.39 0.30
N LEU A 59 11.14 11.53 -0.62
CA LEU A 59 11.23 10.09 -0.41
C LEU A 59 12.61 9.61 -0.85
N PRO A 60 13.07 8.47 -0.28
CA PRO A 60 14.38 7.92 -0.66
C PRO A 60 14.48 7.65 -2.16
N LEU A 61 15.64 7.90 -2.72
CA LEU A 61 16.00 7.60 -4.12
C LEU A 61 15.05 8.25 -5.14
N GLY A 62 14.45 9.39 -4.80
CA GLY A 62 13.56 10.10 -5.73
C GLY A 62 12.24 9.37 -5.99
N ALA A 63 11.82 8.45 -5.14
CA ALA A 63 10.56 7.77 -5.30
C ALA A 63 9.38 8.74 -5.24
N ARG A 64 8.30 8.43 -5.95
CA ARG A 64 7.06 9.21 -5.93
C ARG A 64 6.08 8.72 -4.89
N VAL A 65 6.21 7.47 -4.49
CA VAL A 65 5.33 6.84 -3.51
C VAL A 65 6.12 5.85 -2.66
N GLU A 66 5.77 5.76 -1.39
CA GLU A 66 6.25 4.74 -0.48
C GLU A 66 5.07 4.20 0.30
N ILE A 67 5.01 2.88 0.45
CA ILE A 67 3.91 2.22 1.14
C ILE A 67 4.49 1.24 2.14
N ASP A 68 3.99 1.28 3.37
CA ASP A 68 4.21 0.20 4.32
C ASP A 68 2.87 -0.36 4.79
N CYS A 69 2.91 -1.52 5.38
CA CYS A 69 1.68 -2.16 5.85
C CYS A 69 1.92 -2.88 7.17
N ILE A 70 0.80 -3.08 7.88
CA ILE A 70 0.74 -3.96 9.04
C ILE A 70 -0.15 -5.12 8.66
N ALA A 71 0.36 -6.33 8.81
CA ALA A 71 -0.38 -7.56 8.55
C ALA A 71 -0.39 -8.41 9.82
N ILE A 72 -1.48 -9.14 10.01
CA ILE A 72 -1.68 -9.98 11.18
C ILE A 72 -1.92 -11.40 10.74
N GLU A 73 -1.24 -12.35 11.37
CA GLU A 73 -1.51 -13.76 11.17
C GLU A 73 -2.88 -14.10 11.76
N SER A 74 -3.64 -14.87 11.01
CA SER A 74 -4.97 -15.30 11.46
C SER A 74 -4.98 -16.74 11.92
#